data_95da5fbbaf40453a58214a46ca926fc7
#
_entry.id   95da5fbbaf40453a58214a46ca926fc7
#
_cell.length_a   1.000
_cell.length_b   1.000
_cell.length_c   1.000
_cell.angle_alpha   90.00
_cell.angle_beta   90.00
_cell.angle_gamma   90.00
#
_symmetry.space_group_name_H-M   'P 1'
#
loop_
_entity.id
_entity.type
_entity.pdbx_description
1 polymer ?
#
loop_
_entity_poly.entity_id
_entity_poly.type
_entity_poly.pdbx_seq_one_letter_code
_entity_poly.pdbx_strand_id
1 'polypeptide(L)'
;MTLRLILVRHAKSSWNDPGQDDHDRPLNARGRDAAPRIAEWLAERGHVPAEVVASTARRTVETWELMAPALGECTVMRRDPALYHAPAQRMLEILKHCAASPVLMLGHNPGIGEFAARLLQQLPNSQRFVTYPTGATLVVEFDAGDWSEVAFGTGRVVEFITPRDITA
;
A
#
# COMPACT_ATOMS: atom_id res chain seq x y z
N MET A 1 20.67 9.35 -5.13
CA MET A 1 19.59 9.40 -4.12
C MET A 1 18.52 8.40 -4.49
N THR A 2 17.92 7.78 -3.50
CA THR A 2 16.83 6.83 -3.71
C THR A 2 15.58 7.25 -2.93
N LEU A 3 14.43 7.00 -3.55
CA LEU A 3 13.13 7.15 -2.91
C LEU A 3 12.52 5.77 -2.75
N ARG A 4 11.79 5.54 -1.66
CA ARG A 4 11.16 4.24 -1.38
C ARG A 4 9.67 4.40 -1.21
N LEU A 5 8.93 3.53 -1.90
CA LEU A 5 7.48 3.42 -1.80
C LEU A 5 7.12 2.07 -1.18
N ILE A 6 6.23 2.10 -0.20
CA ILE A 6 5.62 0.90 0.39
C ILE A 6 4.17 0.92 -0.08
N LEU A 7 3.83 0.01 -0.99
CA LEU A 7 2.52 -0.01 -1.64
C LEU A 7 1.69 -1.16 -1.07
N VAL A 8 0.64 -0.82 -0.32
CA VAL A 8 -0.15 -1.79 0.44
C VAL A 8 -1.60 -1.78 -0.03
N ARG A 9 -2.11 -2.93 -0.46
CA ARG A 9 -3.55 -3.10 -0.63
C ARG A 9 -4.16 -3.30 0.75
N HIS A 10 -5.33 -2.69 1.00
CA HIS A 10 -6.01 -2.84 2.29
C HIS A 10 -6.12 -4.31 2.70
N ALA A 11 -6.20 -4.57 4.00
CA ALA A 11 -6.38 -5.91 4.54
C ALA A 11 -7.80 -6.42 4.24
N LYS A 12 -8.04 -7.70 4.54
CA LYS A 12 -9.29 -8.34 4.14
C LYS A 12 -10.51 -7.68 4.78
N SER A 13 -11.49 -7.35 3.95
CA SER A 13 -12.70 -6.62 4.35
C SER A 13 -13.91 -7.54 4.45
N SER A 14 -14.93 -7.04 5.18
CA SER A 14 -16.17 -7.77 5.44
C SER A 14 -17.17 -7.59 4.30
N TRP A 15 -17.89 -8.68 3.98
CA TRP A 15 -19.04 -8.69 3.09
C TRP A 15 -20.33 -9.08 3.83
N ASN A 16 -20.32 -9.02 5.18
CA ASN A 16 -21.42 -9.52 6.00
C ASN A 16 -22.65 -8.63 6.01
N ASP A 17 -22.52 -7.36 5.61
CA ASP A 17 -23.65 -6.45 5.55
C ASP A 17 -23.93 -6.04 4.09
N PRO A 18 -24.87 -6.70 3.40
CA PRO A 18 -25.14 -6.42 2.00
C PRO A 18 -25.83 -5.07 1.76
N GLY A 19 -26.39 -4.46 2.82
CA GLY A 19 -26.99 -3.12 2.71
C GLY A 19 -26.01 -1.99 2.93
N GLN A 20 -24.75 -2.29 3.22
CA GLN A 20 -23.74 -1.29 3.50
C GLN A 20 -23.08 -0.80 2.21
N ASP A 21 -22.83 0.52 2.13
CA ASP A 21 -22.07 1.09 1.03
C ASP A 21 -20.66 0.50 0.98
N ASP A 22 -20.14 0.26 -0.21
CA ASP A 22 -18.80 -0.27 -0.38
C ASP A 22 -17.74 0.55 0.37
N HIS A 23 -17.85 1.87 0.30
CA HIS A 23 -16.92 2.78 0.98
C HIS A 23 -16.87 2.56 2.50
N ASP A 24 -17.97 2.14 3.10
CA ASP A 24 -18.11 1.99 4.55
C ASP A 24 -17.84 0.57 5.05
N ARG A 25 -17.48 -0.36 4.16
CA ARG A 25 -17.20 -1.74 4.56
C ARG A 25 -15.96 -1.82 5.46
N PRO A 26 -16.07 -2.40 6.67
CA PRO A 26 -14.93 -2.54 7.58
C PRO A 26 -14.06 -3.74 7.23
N LEU A 27 -12.93 -3.85 7.90
CA LEU A 27 -12.14 -5.07 7.88
C LEU A 27 -12.91 -6.21 8.55
N ASN A 28 -12.61 -7.45 8.14
CA ASN A 28 -13.09 -8.64 8.87
C ASN A 28 -12.02 -9.09 9.87
N ALA A 29 -12.27 -10.20 10.58
CA ALA A 29 -11.35 -10.70 11.60
C ALA A 29 -9.97 -11.03 11.02
N ARG A 30 -9.92 -11.61 9.82
CA ARG A 30 -8.65 -11.96 9.16
C ARG A 30 -7.86 -10.70 8.79
N GLY A 31 -8.53 -9.67 8.33
CA GLY A 31 -7.89 -8.40 8.02
C GLY A 31 -7.35 -7.71 9.26
N ARG A 32 -8.10 -7.72 10.35
CA ARG A 32 -7.65 -7.15 11.62
C ARG A 32 -6.45 -7.89 12.21
N ASP A 33 -6.32 -9.19 11.93
CA ASP A 33 -5.16 -9.97 12.35
C ASP A 33 -3.95 -9.71 11.43
N ALA A 34 -4.18 -9.64 10.14
CA ALA A 34 -3.11 -9.51 9.15
C ALA A 34 -2.41 -8.14 9.16
N ALA A 35 -3.17 -7.06 9.31
CA ALA A 35 -2.62 -5.71 9.21
C ALA A 35 -1.48 -5.44 10.19
N PRO A 36 -1.61 -5.71 11.50
CA PRO A 36 -0.49 -5.49 12.42
C PRO A 36 0.71 -6.40 12.14
N ARG A 37 0.50 -7.61 11.64
CA ARG A 37 1.60 -8.52 11.29
C ARG A 37 2.43 -8.00 10.12
N ILE A 38 1.77 -7.42 9.12
CA ILE A 38 2.45 -6.78 8.00
C ILE A 38 3.28 -5.60 8.50
N ALA A 39 2.70 -4.79 9.38
CA ALA A 39 3.40 -3.63 9.93
C ALA A 39 4.63 -4.05 10.74
N GLU A 40 4.51 -5.09 11.56
CA GLU A 40 5.63 -5.64 12.31
C GLU A 40 6.74 -6.13 11.38
N TRP A 41 6.36 -6.84 10.32
CA TRP A 41 7.30 -7.31 9.31
C TRP A 41 8.05 -6.14 8.65
N LEU A 42 7.34 -5.09 8.30
CA LEU A 42 7.93 -3.89 7.71
C LEU A 42 8.90 -3.21 8.70
N ALA A 43 8.47 -3.06 9.95
CA ALA A 43 9.28 -2.42 10.98
C ALA A 43 10.59 -3.18 11.24
N GLU A 44 10.53 -4.50 11.32
CA GLU A 44 11.70 -5.35 11.52
C GLU A 44 12.74 -5.20 10.41
N ARG A 45 12.29 -4.86 9.20
CA ARG A 45 13.16 -4.68 8.03
C ARG A 45 13.54 -3.23 7.79
N GLY A 46 13.16 -2.33 8.70
CA GLY A 46 13.51 -0.91 8.59
C GLY A 46 12.65 -0.13 7.58
N HIS A 47 11.52 -0.70 7.15
CA HIS A 47 10.62 -0.02 6.23
C HIS A 47 9.57 0.77 7.01
N VAL A 48 9.98 1.93 7.54
CA VAL A 48 9.12 2.80 8.34
C VAL A 48 8.79 4.05 7.52
N PRO A 49 7.51 4.30 7.22
CA PRO A 49 7.15 5.44 6.39
C PRO A 49 7.32 6.78 7.10
N ALA A 50 7.75 7.78 6.34
CA ALA A 50 7.78 9.17 6.79
C ALA A 50 6.52 9.91 6.36
N GLU A 51 5.81 9.38 5.35
CA GLU A 51 4.57 9.96 4.83
C GLU A 51 3.61 8.83 4.46
N VAL A 52 2.33 8.99 4.80
CA VAL A 52 1.30 7.99 4.51
C VAL A 52 0.16 8.64 3.75
N VAL A 53 -0.27 8.02 2.66
CA VAL A 53 -1.46 8.41 1.89
C VAL A 53 -2.39 7.22 1.80
N ALA A 54 -3.60 7.34 2.31
CA ALA A 54 -4.58 6.27 2.30
C ALA A 54 -5.86 6.72 1.60
N SER A 55 -6.54 5.77 0.93
CA SER A 55 -7.89 5.99 0.46
C SER A 55 -8.80 6.32 1.64
N THR A 56 -9.88 7.04 1.38
CA THR A 56 -10.88 7.38 2.38
C THR A 56 -11.80 6.23 2.78
N ALA A 57 -11.77 5.12 2.05
CA ALA A 57 -12.59 3.95 2.37
C ALA A 57 -12.27 3.42 3.77
N ARG A 58 -13.29 2.98 4.49
CA ARG A 58 -13.13 2.51 5.86
C ARG A 58 -12.09 1.40 5.98
N ARG A 59 -12.07 0.44 5.04
CA ARG A 59 -11.13 -0.67 5.08
C ARG A 59 -9.67 -0.25 4.93
N THR A 60 -9.37 0.81 4.21
CA THR A 60 -7.99 1.34 4.13
C THR A 60 -7.62 2.12 5.38
N VAL A 61 -8.55 2.90 5.90
CA VAL A 61 -8.33 3.67 7.13
C VAL A 61 -8.09 2.73 8.31
N GLU A 62 -8.90 1.68 8.45
CA GLU A 62 -8.73 0.68 9.52
C GLU A 62 -7.42 -0.08 9.37
N THR A 63 -7.03 -0.40 8.12
CA THR A 63 -5.73 -1.06 7.87
C THR A 63 -4.59 -0.20 8.43
N TRP A 64 -4.58 1.09 8.11
CA TRP A 64 -3.54 1.98 8.63
C TRP A 64 -3.59 2.10 10.15
N GLU A 65 -4.76 2.26 10.73
CA GLU A 65 -4.91 2.37 12.19
C GLU A 65 -4.32 1.16 12.92
N LEU A 66 -4.41 -0.04 12.32
CA LEU A 66 -3.85 -1.26 12.88
C LEU A 66 -2.35 -1.41 12.60
N MET A 67 -1.86 -0.81 11.54
CA MET A 67 -0.44 -0.84 11.19
C MET A 67 0.38 0.21 11.97
N ALA A 68 -0.22 1.35 12.25
CA ALA A 68 0.47 2.49 12.84
C ALA A 68 1.23 2.19 14.14
N PRO A 69 0.68 1.40 15.09
CA PRO A 69 1.42 1.13 16.33
C PRO A 69 2.79 0.48 16.14
N ALA A 70 2.93 -0.40 15.14
CA ALA A 70 4.21 -1.07 14.89
C ALA A 70 5.17 -0.19 14.08
N LEU A 71 4.63 0.70 13.25
CA LEU A 71 5.44 1.56 12.37
C LEU A 71 5.81 2.90 13.01
N GLY A 72 5.32 3.15 14.22
CA GLY A 72 5.55 4.41 14.91
C GLY A 72 4.63 5.52 14.44
N GLU A 73 4.73 6.67 15.09
CA GLU A 73 3.92 7.82 14.72
C GLU A 73 4.45 8.43 13.43
N CYS A 74 3.62 8.40 12.39
CA CYS A 74 3.91 9.11 11.16
C CYS A 74 3.38 10.54 11.29
N THR A 75 4.26 11.52 11.13
CA THR A 75 3.91 12.93 11.29
C THR A 75 3.08 13.47 10.13
N VAL A 76 3.14 12.82 8.97
CA VAL A 76 2.39 13.22 7.78
C VAL A 76 1.53 12.05 7.33
N MET A 77 0.26 12.09 7.69
CA MET A 77 -0.73 11.10 7.28
C MET A 77 -1.95 11.84 6.72
N ARG A 78 -2.34 11.51 5.50
CA ARG A 78 -3.54 12.08 4.90
C ARG A 78 -4.39 11.02 4.22
N ARG A 79 -5.69 11.28 4.21
CA ARG A 79 -6.68 10.47 3.51
C ARG A 79 -7.01 11.22 2.22
N ASP A 80 -6.90 10.52 1.09
CA ASP A 80 -7.14 11.12 -0.21
C ASP A 80 -8.29 10.39 -0.91
N PRO A 81 -9.43 11.07 -1.12
CA PRO A 81 -10.58 10.44 -1.80
C PRO A 81 -10.26 10.04 -3.24
N ALA A 82 -9.25 10.66 -3.85
CA ALA A 82 -8.85 10.31 -5.21
C ALA A 82 -8.22 8.92 -5.31
N LEU A 83 -7.78 8.32 -4.19
CA LEU A 83 -7.29 6.94 -4.17
C LEU A 83 -8.42 5.90 -4.19
N TYR A 84 -9.63 6.28 -3.82
CA TYR A 84 -10.75 5.36 -3.84
C TYR A 84 -11.11 5.04 -5.29
N HIS A 85 -10.99 3.76 -5.68
CA HIS A 85 -11.16 3.29 -7.05
C HIS A 85 -10.22 3.94 -8.08
N ALA A 86 -9.04 4.39 -7.62
CA ALA A 86 -8.08 5.06 -8.50
C ALA A 86 -7.45 4.08 -9.50
N PRO A 87 -7.34 4.49 -10.79
CA PRO A 87 -6.51 3.75 -11.74
C PRO A 87 -5.03 4.06 -11.51
N ALA A 88 -4.15 3.25 -12.12
CA ALA A 88 -2.70 3.38 -11.93
C ALA A 88 -2.18 4.79 -12.23
N GLN A 89 -2.67 5.42 -13.29
CA GLN A 89 -2.24 6.78 -13.66
C GLN A 89 -2.54 7.80 -12.55
N ARG A 90 -3.72 7.70 -11.93
CA ARG A 90 -4.10 8.60 -10.83
C ARG A 90 -3.22 8.35 -9.61
N MET A 91 -2.89 7.10 -9.31
CA MET A 91 -2.01 6.76 -8.20
C MET A 91 -0.62 7.35 -8.39
N LEU A 92 -0.10 7.31 -9.62
CA LEU A 92 1.18 7.95 -9.93
C LEU A 92 1.13 9.46 -9.72
N GLU A 93 0.05 10.11 -10.15
CA GLU A 93 -0.13 11.55 -9.94
C GLU A 93 -0.11 11.92 -8.45
N ILE A 94 -0.79 11.12 -7.63
CA ILE A 94 -0.81 11.32 -6.18
C ILE A 94 0.59 11.15 -5.59
N LEU A 95 1.30 10.09 -5.99
CA LEU A 95 2.66 9.82 -5.54
C LEU A 95 3.60 10.97 -5.88
N LYS A 96 3.47 11.54 -7.06
CA LYS A 96 4.34 12.64 -7.52
C LYS A 96 4.23 13.90 -6.66
N HIS A 97 3.16 14.05 -5.90
CA HIS A 97 2.96 15.19 -4.99
C HIS A 97 3.43 14.89 -3.56
N CYS A 98 3.93 13.70 -3.27
CA CYS A 98 4.48 13.38 -1.97
C CYS A 98 5.83 14.09 -1.78
N ALA A 99 6.20 14.36 -0.53
CA ALA A 99 7.38 15.13 -0.20
C ALA A 99 8.46 14.35 0.54
N ALA A 100 8.08 13.33 1.32
CA ALA A 100 9.01 12.58 2.17
C ALA A 100 9.24 11.18 1.62
N SER A 101 10.20 10.47 2.18
CA SER A 101 10.50 9.08 1.83
C SER A 101 10.92 8.34 3.11
N PRO A 102 10.48 7.11 3.35
CA PRO A 102 9.57 6.34 2.49
C PRO A 102 8.13 6.85 2.54
N VAL A 103 7.40 6.65 1.45
CA VAL A 103 5.95 6.87 1.39
C VAL A 103 5.26 5.50 1.52
N LEU A 104 4.23 5.42 2.34
CA LEU A 104 3.33 4.27 2.36
C LEU A 104 2.01 4.70 1.75
N MET A 105 1.58 3.99 0.71
CA MET A 105 0.32 4.25 0.03
C MET A 105 -0.61 3.06 0.19
N LEU A 106 -1.81 3.32 0.67
CA LEU A 106 -2.86 2.31 0.89
C LEU A 106 -3.99 2.50 -0.10
N GLY A 107 -4.26 1.47 -0.88
CA GLY A 107 -5.29 1.54 -1.91
C GLY A 107 -5.98 0.23 -2.18
N HIS A 108 -6.55 0.11 -3.38
CA HIS A 108 -7.48 -0.94 -3.77
C HIS A 108 -7.14 -1.56 -5.13
N ASN A 109 -7.52 -2.83 -5.31
CA ASN A 109 -7.54 -3.43 -6.63
C ASN A 109 -8.80 -2.95 -7.41
N PRO A 110 -8.73 -2.95 -8.74
CA PRO A 110 -7.62 -3.39 -9.57
C PRO A 110 -6.50 -2.35 -9.73
N GLY A 111 -6.72 -1.11 -9.35
CA GLY A 111 -5.78 -0.01 -9.58
C GLY A 111 -4.40 -0.26 -8.98
N ILE A 112 -4.34 -0.73 -7.73
CA ILE A 112 -3.06 -0.91 -7.05
C ILE A 112 -2.21 -2.03 -7.67
N GLY A 113 -2.83 -3.13 -8.08
CA GLY A 113 -2.12 -4.20 -8.77
C GLY A 113 -1.54 -3.74 -10.10
N GLU A 114 -2.32 -2.98 -10.86
CA GLU A 114 -1.86 -2.38 -12.11
C GLU A 114 -0.74 -1.37 -11.85
N PHE A 115 -0.89 -0.53 -10.83
CA PHE A 115 0.12 0.45 -10.46
C PHE A 115 1.44 -0.24 -10.10
N ALA A 116 1.38 -1.26 -9.25
CA ALA A 116 2.55 -2.04 -8.86
C ALA A 116 3.29 -2.58 -10.08
N ALA A 117 2.56 -3.20 -11.01
CA ALA A 117 3.16 -3.78 -12.21
C ALA A 117 3.80 -2.71 -13.12
N ARG A 118 3.10 -1.59 -13.31
CA ARG A 118 3.58 -0.54 -14.21
C ARG A 118 4.77 0.25 -13.67
N LEU A 119 4.95 0.30 -12.34
CA LEU A 119 6.08 1.00 -11.72
C LEU A 119 7.42 0.32 -11.98
N LEU A 120 7.43 -0.99 -12.14
CA LEU A 120 8.64 -1.79 -12.07
C LEU A 120 9.36 -1.94 -13.40
N GLN A 121 10.70 -1.94 -13.34
CA GLN A 121 11.57 -2.28 -14.49
C GLN A 121 11.38 -3.75 -14.85
N GLN A 122 11.26 -4.62 -13.84
CA GLN A 122 11.12 -6.06 -14.03
C GLN A 122 10.13 -6.59 -13.01
N LEU A 123 9.14 -7.35 -13.47
CA LEU A 123 8.11 -7.91 -12.62
C LEU A 123 8.62 -9.12 -11.83
N PRO A 124 8.22 -9.27 -10.56
CA PRO A 124 8.48 -10.51 -9.82
C PRO A 124 7.80 -11.68 -10.53
N ASN A 125 8.47 -12.84 -10.54
CA ASN A 125 7.89 -14.06 -11.07
C ASN A 125 7.03 -14.72 -9.98
N SER A 126 5.85 -14.15 -9.75
CA SER A 126 4.96 -14.55 -8.67
C SER A 126 3.50 -14.36 -9.08
N GLN A 127 2.71 -15.42 -8.96
CA GLN A 127 1.27 -15.35 -9.22
C GLN A 127 0.58 -14.42 -8.23
N ARG A 128 1.03 -14.39 -6.98
CA ARG A 128 0.48 -13.48 -5.96
C ARG A 128 0.77 -12.02 -6.27
N PHE A 129 1.88 -11.73 -6.93
CA PHE A 129 2.14 -10.38 -7.39
C PHE A 129 1.13 -9.96 -8.46
N VAL A 130 0.81 -10.86 -9.39
CA VAL A 130 -0.17 -10.59 -10.45
C VAL A 130 -1.56 -10.32 -9.87
N THR A 131 -1.99 -11.14 -8.92
CA THR A 131 -3.33 -10.98 -8.30
C THR A 131 -3.39 -9.87 -7.26
N TYR A 132 -2.27 -9.56 -6.66
CA TYR A 132 -2.13 -8.53 -5.61
C TYR A 132 -3.23 -8.66 -4.55
N PRO A 133 -3.22 -9.74 -3.74
CA PRO A 133 -4.31 -10.00 -2.80
C PRO A 133 -4.40 -8.98 -1.67
N THR A 134 -5.47 -9.03 -0.88
CA THR A 134 -5.61 -8.14 0.27
C THR A 134 -4.39 -8.24 1.19
N GLY A 135 -3.88 -7.09 1.63
CA GLY A 135 -2.67 -7.00 2.43
C GLY A 135 -1.38 -7.17 1.67
N ALA A 136 -1.42 -7.43 0.36
CA ALA A 136 -0.21 -7.52 -0.45
C ALA A 136 0.59 -6.22 -0.32
N THR A 137 1.90 -6.34 -0.15
CA THR A 137 2.79 -5.22 0.12
C THR A 137 4.03 -5.31 -0.76
N LEU A 138 4.23 -4.28 -1.58
CA LEU A 138 5.41 -4.13 -2.42
C LEU A 138 6.26 -2.99 -1.87
N VAL A 139 7.54 -3.27 -1.64
CA VAL A 139 8.53 -2.23 -1.33
C VAL A 139 9.36 -2.03 -2.60
N VAL A 140 9.35 -0.82 -3.12
CA VAL A 140 10.00 -0.48 -4.37
C VAL A 140 10.87 0.76 -4.20
N GLU A 141 12.04 0.76 -4.84
CA GLU A 141 12.96 1.90 -4.82
C GLU A 141 13.11 2.51 -6.20
N PHE A 142 13.29 3.83 -6.21
CA PHE A 142 13.49 4.62 -7.42
C PHE A 142 14.77 5.45 -7.28
N ASP A 143 15.56 5.52 -8.35
CA ASP A 143 16.70 6.41 -8.43
C ASP A 143 16.19 7.78 -8.86
N ALA A 144 15.81 8.58 -7.89
CA ALA A 144 15.27 9.91 -8.11
C ALA A 144 15.48 10.77 -6.85
N GLY A 145 15.60 12.06 -7.03
CA GLY A 145 15.75 13.00 -5.91
C GLY A 145 14.43 13.54 -5.40
N ASP A 146 13.38 13.42 -6.20
CA ASP A 146 12.06 13.97 -5.88
C ASP A 146 10.98 13.08 -6.51
N TRP A 147 9.84 12.93 -5.82
CA TRP A 147 8.75 12.09 -6.31
C TRP A 147 8.18 12.58 -7.65
N SER A 148 8.27 13.86 -7.94
CA SER A 148 7.82 14.41 -9.22
C SER A 148 8.59 13.86 -10.43
N GLU A 149 9.77 13.30 -10.20
CA GLU A 149 10.61 12.72 -11.24
C GLU A 149 10.33 11.24 -11.51
N VAL A 150 9.54 10.60 -10.64
CA VAL A 150 9.26 9.15 -10.76
C VAL A 150 8.33 8.89 -11.93
N ALA A 151 8.67 7.86 -12.72
CA ALA A 151 7.92 7.45 -13.90
C ALA A 151 7.68 5.94 -13.89
N PHE A 152 6.69 5.50 -14.66
CA PHE A 152 6.45 4.07 -14.87
C PHE A 152 7.70 3.40 -15.47
N GLY A 153 7.92 2.15 -15.10
CA GLY A 153 9.02 1.35 -15.63
C GLY A 153 10.39 1.67 -15.05
N THR A 154 10.46 2.41 -13.95
CA THR A 154 11.74 2.84 -13.37
C THR A 154 12.02 2.25 -11.98
N GLY A 155 11.04 1.58 -11.37
CA GLY A 155 11.18 1.06 -10.01
C GLY A 155 11.90 -0.29 -9.94
N ARG A 156 12.60 -0.52 -8.85
CA ARG A 156 13.24 -1.80 -8.54
C ARG A 156 12.58 -2.42 -7.32
N VAL A 157 12.23 -3.71 -7.41
CA VAL A 157 11.67 -4.44 -6.27
C VAL A 157 12.71 -4.55 -5.17
N VAL A 158 12.36 -4.12 -3.96
CA VAL A 158 13.14 -4.40 -2.76
C VAL A 158 12.59 -5.66 -2.11
N GLU A 159 11.28 -5.70 -1.86
CA GLU A 159 10.59 -6.85 -1.27
C GLU A 159 9.14 -6.87 -1.73
N PHE A 160 8.57 -8.06 -1.77
CA PHE A 160 7.14 -8.25 -2.00
C PHE A 160 6.66 -9.38 -1.10
N ILE A 161 5.60 -9.13 -0.33
CA ILE A 161 4.98 -10.15 0.52
C ILE A 161 3.46 -10.06 0.49
N THR A 162 2.84 -11.17 0.89
CA THR A 162 1.41 -11.22 1.18
C THR A 162 1.21 -11.71 2.62
N PRO A 163 0.02 -11.53 3.21
CA PRO A 163 -0.23 -12.04 4.56
C PRO A 163 0.04 -13.53 4.71
N ARG A 164 -0.21 -14.30 3.66
CA ARG A 164 0.02 -15.74 3.64
C ARG A 164 1.50 -16.08 3.86
N ASP A 165 2.41 -15.23 3.41
CA ASP A 165 3.86 -15.46 3.57
C ASP A 165 4.31 -15.27 5.01
N ILE A 166 3.58 -14.50 5.79
CA ILE A 166 3.94 -14.16 7.18
C ILE A 166 3.28 -15.12 8.16
N THR A 167 2.06 -15.56 7.86
CA THR A 167 1.25 -16.39 8.78
C THR A 167 1.38 -17.87 8.55
N ALA A 168 2.11 -18.29 7.56
CA ALA A 168 2.30 -19.70 7.22
C ALA A 168 3.18 -20.43 8.24
#